data_34ecbf0891e04189b8d672bc20acfbfd
#
_entry.id   34ecbf0891e04189b8d672bc20acfbfd
#
_cell.length_a   1.000
_cell.length_b   1.000
_cell.length_c   1.000
_cell.angle_alpha   90.00
_cell.angle_beta   90.00
_cell.angle_gamma   90.00
#
_symmetry.space_group_name_H-M   'P 1'
#
loop_
_entity.id
_entity.type
_entity.pdbx_description
1 polymer ?
#
loop_
_entity_poly.entity_id
_entity_poly.type
_entity_poly.pdbx_seq_one_letter_code
_entity_poly.pdbx_strand_id
1 'polypeptide(L)'
;HPRVRRQRQMCIRDRVYIIKKDGTKEEFDAQKIVRAVNKSAQRILYTFSQQEIDFICKFATEHVYSLGKTEIPISDMHNIVEGALEKVNPAVAKSYRDYRNYKTDFIHMMDEVYTKSQSIRYIGDKSNANTDSALVATKRSLIFNELNKELYRKFFMNRNELQACKDGYIYIHDQSARLDTMNCCLFDVGNVLKGGFEMGNVWYNEPKTLDTAFDVMGDIVLSTAAQQYGGFTVPEVDKILAPYAQKSYDYYVKEFLKYTDASWEGAQEKAIEYAIDKVRRECDQGWQGIEYKLNTVGSSRGDYPFVTVTLGLGTSMFEKMISISLLEVHKNGQGKKGHKKPVLFPKIVFLYDKAIHGEGGIAEDVFEAGLDCSSKTMYPDWLSMSGEGYIAEMYKKYKRVISPMGCRAFLSPWYERGGMNPVDEKDEPVFVGRFNIGAVSLHLPMILAKSRQENRDFFEVLDYYLELIRKLHIRTYEYLGELRASTNPLAYCEGGFYGGPLKIHDKIKPVLK
;
A
#
# COMPACT_ATOMS: atom_id res chain seq x y z
N HIS A 1 -74.02 28.48 28.76
CA HIS A 1 -73.20 28.84 29.92
C HIS A 1 -71.78 29.27 29.47
N PRO A 2 -71.36 30.52 29.62
CA PRO A 2 -70.06 31.03 29.15
C PRO A 2 -68.86 30.42 29.80
N ARG A 3 -68.98 29.80 30.97
CA ARG A 3 -67.86 29.18 31.71
C ARG A 3 -67.40 27.85 31.13
N VAL A 4 -68.23 27.10 30.48
CA VAL A 4 -67.87 25.80 29.89
C VAL A 4 -67.14 25.97 28.55
N ARG A 5 -67.38 27.03 27.80
CA ARG A 5 -66.62 27.36 26.56
C ARG A 5 -65.19 27.82 26.84
N ARG A 6 -64.94 28.54 27.95
CA ARG A 6 -63.56 28.96 28.30
C ARG A 6 -62.70 27.81 28.83
N GLN A 7 -63.28 26.81 29.48
CA GLN A 7 -62.52 25.63 29.88
C GLN A 7 -62.20 24.65 28.72
N ARG A 8 -63.07 24.60 27.69
CA ARG A 8 -62.76 23.81 26.47
C ARG A 8 -61.75 24.49 25.54
N GLN A 9 -61.59 25.78 25.58
CA GLN A 9 -60.54 26.50 24.83
C GLN A 9 -59.15 26.47 25.49
N MET A 10 -59.04 26.03 26.74
CA MET A 10 -57.76 25.87 27.43
C MET A 10 -57.14 24.49 27.30
N CYS A 11 -57.80 23.52 26.61
CA CYS A 11 -57.34 22.15 26.49
C CYS A 11 -56.99 21.69 25.06
N ILE A 12 -56.99 22.62 24.08
CA ILE A 12 -56.45 22.31 22.76
C ILE A 12 -55.19 23.20 22.60
N ARG A 13 -54.13 22.83 23.30
CA ARG A 13 -52.78 23.14 22.77
C ARG A 13 -52.66 22.35 21.47
N ASP A 14 -52.56 23.05 20.34
CA ASP A 14 -52.36 22.42 19.06
C ASP A 14 -51.17 21.48 19.18
N ARG A 15 -51.37 20.21 18.90
CA ARG A 15 -50.29 19.22 18.94
C ARG A 15 -49.28 19.59 17.91
N VAL A 16 -48.03 19.77 18.33
CA VAL A 16 -46.92 20.04 17.44
C VAL A 16 -46.21 18.75 17.07
N TYR A 17 -46.01 18.55 15.78
CA TYR A 17 -45.33 17.39 15.24
C TYR A 17 -43.96 17.77 14.69
N ILE A 18 -42.97 16.93 14.96
CA ILE A 18 -41.65 17.04 14.39
C ILE A 18 -41.57 16.16 13.17
N ILE A 19 -41.23 16.75 12.01
CA ILE A 19 -41.02 16.05 10.75
C ILE A 19 -39.58 15.58 10.69
N LYS A 20 -39.35 14.26 10.70
CA LYS A 20 -38.03 13.66 10.59
C LYS A 20 -37.49 13.74 9.14
N LYS A 21 -36.21 13.45 8.95
CA LYS A 21 -35.56 13.46 7.60
C LYS A 21 -36.19 12.47 6.64
N ASP A 22 -36.76 11.37 7.12
CA ASP A 22 -37.49 10.36 6.33
C ASP A 22 -38.95 10.70 6.06
N GLY A 23 -39.40 11.92 6.45
CA GLY A 23 -40.78 12.39 6.30
C GLY A 23 -41.75 11.87 7.38
N THR A 24 -41.30 11.02 8.30
CA THR A 24 -42.18 10.55 9.39
C THR A 24 -42.48 11.68 10.37
N LYS A 25 -43.72 11.67 10.89
CA LYS A 25 -44.21 12.66 11.88
C LYS A 25 -44.21 12.05 13.29
N GLU A 26 -43.67 12.79 14.23
CA GLU A 26 -43.63 12.39 15.62
C GLU A 26 -44.07 13.56 16.51
N GLU A 27 -44.94 13.29 17.48
CA GLU A 27 -45.39 14.31 18.44
C GLU A 27 -44.18 14.88 19.23
N PHE A 28 -44.15 16.19 19.41
CA PHE A 28 -43.10 16.87 20.15
C PHE A 28 -43.01 16.36 21.60
N ASP A 29 -41.85 15.90 22.01
CA ASP A 29 -41.53 15.36 23.33
C ASP A 29 -40.21 15.99 23.85
N ALA A 30 -40.33 16.84 24.88
CA ALA A 30 -39.18 17.49 25.51
C ALA A 30 -38.17 16.48 26.13
N GLN A 31 -38.63 15.29 26.55
CA GLN A 31 -37.76 14.24 27.10
C GLN A 31 -36.77 13.70 26.07
N LYS A 32 -37.11 13.77 24.80
CA LYS A 32 -36.17 13.39 23.72
C LYS A 32 -35.02 14.40 23.59
N ILE A 33 -35.28 15.67 23.88
CA ILE A 33 -34.23 16.72 23.94
C ILE A 33 -33.26 16.38 25.06
N VAL A 34 -33.77 16.06 26.25
CA VAL A 34 -32.94 15.72 27.43
C VAL A 34 -31.99 14.55 27.08
N ARG A 35 -32.51 13.51 26.44
CA ARG A 35 -31.67 12.38 26.03
C ARG A 35 -30.58 12.77 25.01
N ALA A 36 -30.90 13.63 24.05
CA ALA A 36 -29.97 14.07 23.02
C ALA A 36 -28.86 14.97 23.58
N VAL A 37 -29.22 15.94 24.45
CA VAL A 37 -28.24 16.86 25.04
C VAL A 37 -27.33 16.16 26.04
N ASN A 38 -27.84 15.23 26.84
CA ASN A 38 -27.04 14.43 27.77
C ASN A 38 -25.99 13.58 27.03
N LYS A 39 -26.34 12.96 25.88
CA LYS A 39 -25.36 12.25 25.05
C LYS A 39 -24.24 13.16 24.54
N SER A 40 -24.56 14.40 24.22
CA SER A 40 -23.55 15.36 23.76
C SER A 40 -22.65 15.87 24.88
N ALA A 41 -23.22 16.07 26.07
CA ALA A 41 -22.50 16.41 27.29
C ALA A 41 -21.54 15.30 27.73
N GLN A 42 -21.98 14.04 27.70
CA GLN A 42 -21.13 12.89 28.04
C GLN A 42 -19.87 12.78 27.18
N ARG A 43 -19.94 13.18 25.91
CA ARG A 43 -18.75 13.17 25.00
C ARG A 43 -17.64 14.07 25.46
N ILE A 44 -17.95 15.14 26.17
CA ILE A 44 -16.99 16.09 26.71
C ILE A 44 -16.89 15.99 28.24
N LEU A 45 -17.36 14.88 28.81
CA LEU A 45 -17.35 14.61 30.26
C LEU A 45 -18.06 15.66 31.08
N TYR A 46 -19.11 16.29 30.54
CA TYR A 46 -19.94 17.26 31.22
C TYR A 46 -21.24 16.63 31.73
N THR A 47 -21.68 17.00 32.92
CA THR A 47 -22.96 16.56 33.50
C THR A 47 -23.80 17.79 33.81
N PHE A 48 -25.00 17.85 33.24
CA PHE A 48 -25.93 18.94 33.51
C PHE A 48 -26.53 18.85 34.92
N SER A 49 -26.70 19.99 35.57
CA SER A 49 -27.54 20.14 36.75
C SER A 49 -29.03 20.07 36.36
N GLN A 50 -29.90 19.78 37.31
CA GLN A 50 -31.34 19.76 37.07
C GLN A 50 -31.86 21.14 36.59
N GLN A 51 -31.33 22.23 37.11
CA GLN A 51 -31.70 23.60 36.70
C GLN A 51 -31.37 23.87 35.24
N GLU A 52 -30.22 23.38 34.74
CA GLU A 52 -29.82 23.52 33.33
C GLU A 52 -30.71 22.69 32.41
N ILE A 53 -31.06 21.47 32.79
CA ILE A 53 -32.01 20.64 32.06
C ILE A 53 -33.37 21.30 31.97
N ASP A 54 -33.88 21.81 33.09
CA ASP A 54 -35.18 22.49 33.14
C ASP A 54 -35.18 23.76 32.26
N PHE A 55 -34.07 24.52 32.27
CA PHE A 55 -33.92 25.68 31.39
C PHE A 55 -33.94 25.26 29.90
N ILE A 56 -33.17 24.24 29.50
CA ILE A 56 -33.12 23.75 28.10
C ILE A 56 -34.51 23.29 27.65
N CYS A 57 -35.21 22.53 28.48
CA CYS A 57 -36.55 22.06 28.18
C CYS A 57 -37.56 23.20 28.05
N LYS A 58 -37.52 24.15 28.97
CA LYS A 58 -38.39 25.34 28.96
C LYS A 58 -38.13 26.19 27.73
N PHE A 59 -36.89 26.53 27.47
CA PHE A 59 -36.47 27.30 26.31
C PHE A 59 -36.93 26.66 24.99
N ALA A 60 -36.66 25.35 24.82
CA ALA A 60 -37.04 24.64 23.60
C ALA A 60 -38.58 24.60 23.45
N THR A 61 -39.31 24.32 24.53
CA THR A 61 -40.77 24.26 24.52
C THR A 61 -41.38 25.63 24.17
N GLU A 62 -40.93 26.71 24.79
CA GLU A 62 -41.40 28.05 24.49
C GLU A 62 -41.14 28.44 23.02
N HIS A 63 -39.96 28.16 22.49
CA HIS A 63 -39.63 28.41 21.08
C HIS A 63 -40.47 27.61 20.11
N VAL A 64 -40.65 26.31 20.36
CA VAL A 64 -41.51 25.44 19.55
C VAL A 64 -42.91 26.00 19.43
N TYR A 65 -43.53 26.39 20.56
CA TYR A 65 -44.90 26.94 20.55
C TYR A 65 -44.96 28.37 19.99
N SER A 66 -43.89 29.17 20.13
CA SER A 66 -43.82 30.55 19.60
C SER A 66 -43.80 30.59 18.06
N LEU A 67 -43.37 29.49 17.40
CA LEU A 67 -43.40 29.39 15.95
C LEU A 67 -44.82 29.36 15.35
N GLY A 68 -45.85 29.05 16.17
CA GLY A 68 -47.24 28.97 15.72
C GLY A 68 -47.50 27.93 14.63
N LYS A 69 -46.59 26.96 14.46
CA LYS A 69 -46.67 25.88 13.44
C LYS A 69 -47.10 24.56 14.11
N THR A 70 -47.94 23.81 13.43
CA THR A 70 -48.33 22.46 13.83
C THR A 70 -47.30 21.40 13.43
N GLU A 71 -46.44 21.72 12.44
CA GLU A 71 -45.39 20.85 11.91
C GLU A 71 -44.06 21.62 11.86
N ILE A 72 -43.02 21.08 12.47
CA ILE A 72 -41.67 21.67 12.55
C ILE A 72 -40.66 20.67 11.98
N PRO A 73 -39.84 21.06 10.99
CA PRO A 73 -38.75 20.24 10.51
C PRO A 73 -37.74 19.93 11.61
N ILE A 74 -37.15 18.75 11.61
CA ILE A 74 -36.14 18.34 12.57
C ILE A 74 -34.89 19.25 12.53
N SER A 75 -34.59 19.91 11.39
CA SER A 75 -33.54 20.90 11.26
C SER A 75 -33.76 22.10 12.17
N ASP A 76 -35.00 22.62 12.19
CA ASP A 76 -35.39 23.76 13.02
C ASP A 76 -35.35 23.39 14.50
N MET A 77 -35.79 22.17 14.82
CA MET A 77 -35.67 21.64 16.17
C MET A 77 -34.22 21.57 16.67
N HIS A 78 -33.30 21.14 15.80
CA HIS A 78 -31.87 21.13 16.11
C HIS A 78 -31.33 22.52 16.40
N ASN A 79 -31.73 23.52 15.62
CA ASN A 79 -31.28 24.92 15.82
C ASN A 79 -31.83 25.49 17.14
N ILE A 80 -33.06 25.17 17.52
CA ILE A 80 -33.65 25.56 18.80
C ILE A 80 -32.89 24.95 19.97
N VAL A 81 -32.58 23.66 19.92
CA VAL A 81 -31.82 22.95 20.96
C VAL A 81 -30.40 23.50 21.07
N GLU A 82 -29.74 23.74 19.94
CA GLU A 82 -28.40 24.34 19.88
C GLU A 82 -28.41 25.75 20.54
N GLY A 83 -29.38 26.59 20.20
CA GLY A 83 -29.57 27.90 20.83
C GLY A 83 -29.80 27.87 22.35
N ALA A 84 -30.48 26.82 22.84
CA ALA A 84 -30.61 26.60 24.29
C ALA A 84 -29.27 26.23 24.94
N LEU A 85 -28.52 25.30 24.29
CA LEU A 85 -27.21 24.83 24.75
C LEU A 85 -26.15 25.94 24.75
N GLU A 86 -26.14 26.84 23.76
CA GLU A 86 -25.22 27.98 23.71
C GLU A 86 -25.37 28.91 24.94
N LYS A 87 -26.60 29.02 25.46
CA LYS A 87 -26.86 29.84 26.66
C LYS A 87 -26.47 29.14 27.95
N VAL A 88 -26.42 27.82 27.98
CA VAL A 88 -26.09 27.01 29.17
C VAL A 88 -24.62 26.67 29.21
N ASN A 89 -24.13 26.05 28.11
CA ASN A 89 -22.74 25.64 27.98
C ASN A 89 -22.32 25.58 26.50
N PRO A 90 -21.54 26.58 26.01
CA PRO A 90 -21.08 26.63 24.61
C PRO A 90 -20.26 25.43 24.19
N ALA A 91 -19.52 24.77 25.09
CA ALA A 91 -18.74 23.58 24.76
C ALA A 91 -19.66 22.37 24.45
N VAL A 92 -20.77 22.23 25.20
CA VAL A 92 -21.76 21.19 24.91
C VAL A 92 -22.55 21.52 23.63
N ALA A 93 -22.85 22.80 23.37
CA ALA A 93 -23.47 23.25 22.11
C ALA A 93 -22.59 22.87 20.91
N LYS A 94 -21.28 23.14 21.02
CA LYS A 94 -20.30 22.70 20.00
C LYS A 94 -20.29 21.18 19.80
N SER A 95 -20.23 20.40 20.88
CA SER A 95 -20.28 18.94 20.82
C SER A 95 -21.58 18.42 20.16
N TYR A 96 -22.71 19.07 20.43
CA TYR A 96 -24.00 18.74 19.82
C TYR A 96 -24.01 19.03 18.30
N ARG A 97 -23.50 20.18 17.89
CA ARG A 97 -23.36 20.62 16.49
C ARG A 97 -22.41 19.72 15.72
N ASP A 98 -21.26 19.43 16.30
CA ASP A 98 -20.22 18.60 15.67
C ASP A 98 -20.74 17.18 15.43
N TYR A 99 -21.50 16.62 16.37
CA TYR A 99 -22.13 15.29 16.17
C TYR A 99 -23.23 15.29 15.11
N ARG A 100 -24.04 16.32 15.04
CA ARG A 100 -25.06 16.48 14.00
C ARG A 100 -24.43 16.55 12.61
N ASN A 101 -23.39 17.37 12.48
CA ASN A 101 -22.66 17.52 11.23
C ASN A 101 -21.97 16.22 10.84
N TYR A 102 -21.29 15.58 11.78
CA TYR A 102 -20.68 14.27 11.59
C TYR A 102 -21.66 13.22 11.04
N LYS A 103 -22.86 13.13 11.61
CA LYS A 103 -23.88 12.19 11.13
C LYS A 103 -24.34 12.52 9.71
N THR A 104 -24.48 13.77 9.37
CA THR A 104 -24.86 14.21 8.02
C THR A 104 -23.73 13.91 7.03
N ASP A 105 -22.50 14.27 7.36
CA ASP A 105 -21.32 13.99 6.54
C ASP A 105 -21.09 12.49 6.35
N PHE A 106 -21.37 11.67 7.37
CA PHE A 106 -21.27 10.22 7.28
C PHE A 106 -22.28 9.64 6.30
N ILE A 107 -23.53 10.13 6.31
CA ILE A 107 -24.55 9.70 5.35
C ILE A 107 -24.13 10.06 3.93
N HIS A 108 -23.66 11.27 3.67
CA HIS A 108 -23.15 11.67 2.35
C HIS A 108 -21.99 10.80 1.89
N MET A 109 -21.05 10.52 2.77
CA MET A 109 -19.93 9.63 2.48
C MET A 109 -20.42 8.23 2.06
N MET A 110 -21.40 7.68 2.78
CA MET A 110 -21.96 6.36 2.45
C MET A 110 -22.75 6.37 1.13
N ASP A 111 -23.44 7.46 0.81
CA ASP A 111 -24.12 7.63 -0.48
C ASP A 111 -23.13 7.69 -1.63
N GLU A 112 -21.99 8.38 -1.47
CA GLU A 112 -20.91 8.39 -2.46
C GLU A 112 -20.31 7.00 -2.67
N VAL A 113 -20.00 6.29 -1.58
CA VAL A 113 -19.48 4.91 -1.62
C VAL A 113 -20.48 3.99 -2.31
N TYR A 114 -21.77 4.11 -1.98
CA TYR A 114 -22.82 3.30 -2.62
C TYR A 114 -22.89 3.56 -4.13
N THR A 115 -22.92 4.82 -4.55
CA THR A 115 -23.01 5.20 -5.96
C THR A 115 -21.83 4.67 -6.77
N LYS A 116 -20.60 4.84 -6.26
CA LYS A 116 -19.38 4.30 -6.87
C LYS A 116 -19.40 2.77 -6.90
N SER A 117 -19.87 2.14 -5.83
CA SER A 117 -19.98 0.68 -5.75
C SER A 117 -20.92 0.12 -6.84
N GLN A 118 -22.02 0.79 -7.14
CA GLN A 118 -22.91 0.38 -8.24
C GLN A 118 -22.18 0.50 -9.59
N SER A 119 -21.48 1.61 -9.83
CA SER A 119 -20.68 1.76 -11.04
C SER A 119 -19.64 0.65 -11.22
N ILE A 120 -18.88 0.33 -10.16
CA ILE A 120 -17.87 -0.74 -10.18
C ILE A 120 -18.52 -2.11 -10.47
N ARG A 121 -19.67 -2.40 -9.87
CA ARG A 121 -20.39 -3.68 -10.06
C ARG A 121 -20.80 -3.90 -11.52
N TYR A 122 -21.27 -2.87 -12.21
CA TYR A 122 -21.81 -2.98 -13.57
C TYR A 122 -20.75 -2.72 -14.65
N ILE A 123 -19.86 -1.76 -14.45
CA ILE A 123 -18.93 -1.29 -15.49
C ILE A 123 -17.52 -1.84 -15.23
N GLY A 124 -17.10 -1.95 -13.96
CA GLY A 124 -15.73 -2.20 -13.53
C GLY A 124 -14.89 -0.91 -13.57
N ASP A 125 -13.62 -1.06 -13.30
CA ASP A 125 -12.62 0.01 -13.40
C ASP A 125 -11.49 -0.42 -14.33
N LYS A 126 -11.25 0.32 -15.39
CA LYS A 126 -10.20 0.07 -16.38
C LYS A 126 -9.00 1.01 -16.23
N SER A 127 -8.99 1.85 -15.21
CA SER A 127 -7.92 2.83 -14.99
C SER A 127 -6.62 2.21 -14.50
N ASN A 128 -6.68 1.00 -13.94
CA ASN A 128 -5.51 0.30 -13.40
C ASN A 128 -5.17 -0.94 -14.24
N ALA A 129 -3.99 -0.93 -14.88
CA ALA A 129 -3.50 -2.04 -15.69
C ALA A 129 -3.15 -3.30 -14.87
N ASN A 130 -2.96 -3.17 -13.56
CA ASN A 130 -2.63 -4.29 -12.67
C ASN A 130 -3.86 -5.08 -12.21
N THR A 131 -5.05 -4.77 -12.73
CA THR A 131 -6.30 -5.43 -12.32
C THR A 131 -7.10 -5.90 -13.52
N ASP A 132 -7.83 -6.99 -13.34
CA ASP A 132 -8.90 -7.40 -14.24
C ASP A 132 -10.24 -7.07 -13.60
N SER A 133 -10.81 -5.92 -13.96
CA SER A 133 -12.04 -5.39 -13.36
C SER A 133 -13.30 -6.23 -13.64
N ALA A 134 -13.21 -7.24 -14.50
CA ALA A 134 -14.31 -8.20 -14.73
C ALA A 134 -14.42 -9.23 -13.58
N LEU A 135 -13.32 -9.53 -12.92
CA LEU A 135 -13.28 -10.55 -11.86
C LEU A 135 -13.99 -10.13 -10.58
N VAL A 136 -14.66 -11.07 -9.93
CA VAL A 136 -15.39 -10.82 -8.67
C VAL A 136 -14.45 -10.36 -7.55
N ALA A 137 -13.26 -10.97 -7.43
CA ALA A 137 -12.27 -10.58 -6.43
C ALA A 137 -11.83 -9.12 -6.62
N THR A 138 -11.57 -8.71 -7.85
CA THR A 138 -11.21 -7.33 -8.20
C THR A 138 -12.33 -6.33 -7.86
N LYS A 139 -13.58 -6.66 -8.23
CA LYS A 139 -14.74 -5.80 -7.91
C LYS A 139 -14.92 -5.61 -6.40
N ARG A 140 -14.76 -6.66 -5.61
CA ARG A 140 -14.81 -6.58 -4.14
C ARG A 140 -13.73 -5.65 -3.59
N SER A 141 -12.50 -5.82 -4.07
CA SER A 141 -11.36 -4.99 -3.66
C SER A 141 -11.57 -3.53 -4.02
N LEU A 142 -12.03 -3.22 -5.23
CA LEU A 142 -12.30 -1.85 -5.67
C LEU A 142 -13.38 -1.16 -4.80
N ILE A 143 -14.47 -1.88 -4.45
CA ILE A 143 -15.51 -1.35 -3.56
C ILE A 143 -14.95 -1.09 -2.15
N PHE A 144 -14.16 -2.01 -1.61
CA PHE A 144 -13.51 -1.85 -0.33
C PHE A 144 -12.52 -0.66 -0.33
N ASN A 145 -11.78 -0.50 -1.42
CA ASN A 145 -10.86 0.63 -1.60
C ASN A 145 -11.58 1.98 -1.58
N GLU A 146 -12.76 2.11 -2.20
CA GLU A 146 -13.54 3.35 -2.14
C GLU A 146 -14.02 3.66 -0.70
N LEU A 147 -14.46 2.64 0.05
CA LEU A 147 -14.80 2.82 1.47
C LEU A 147 -13.58 3.29 2.28
N ASN A 148 -12.45 2.60 2.17
CA ASN A 148 -11.23 2.94 2.90
C ASN A 148 -10.72 4.34 2.56
N LYS A 149 -10.80 4.74 1.30
CA LYS A 149 -10.42 6.08 0.85
C LYS A 149 -11.24 7.18 1.53
N GLU A 150 -12.56 6.99 1.65
CA GLU A 150 -13.42 7.94 2.33
C GLU A 150 -13.18 7.94 3.87
N LEU A 151 -12.90 6.77 4.47
CA LEU A 151 -12.50 6.68 5.87
C LEU A 151 -11.16 7.39 6.13
N TYR A 152 -10.17 7.22 5.25
CA TYR A 152 -8.89 7.92 5.32
C TYR A 152 -9.07 9.44 5.28
N ARG A 153 -9.86 9.94 4.32
CA ARG A 153 -10.15 11.37 4.16
C ARG A 153 -10.87 11.96 5.36
N LYS A 154 -11.82 11.23 5.91
CA LYS A 154 -12.67 11.70 7.01
C LYS A 154 -11.98 11.67 8.37
N PHE A 155 -11.21 10.61 8.66
CA PHE A 155 -10.72 10.34 10.02
C PHE A 155 -9.21 10.55 10.18
N PHE A 156 -8.45 10.47 9.11
CA PHE A 156 -7.00 10.60 9.18
C PHE A 156 -6.47 11.93 8.66
N MET A 157 -7.01 12.43 7.55
CA MET A 157 -6.60 13.72 6.98
C MET A 157 -7.12 14.90 7.79
N ASN A 158 -6.31 15.93 7.94
CA ASN A 158 -6.78 17.21 8.47
C ASN A 158 -7.42 18.07 7.35
N ARG A 159 -8.09 19.16 7.76
CA ARG A 159 -8.81 20.03 6.83
C ARG A 159 -7.91 20.65 5.75
N ASN A 160 -6.69 21.05 6.12
CA ASN A 160 -5.76 21.71 5.18
C ASN A 160 -5.22 20.71 4.15
N GLU A 161 -4.90 19.49 4.57
CA GLU A 161 -4.48 18.40 3.68
C GLU A 161 -5.59 18.04 2.69
N LEU A 162 -6.82 17.89 3.18
CA LEU A 162 -7.97 17.60 2.34
C LEU A 162 -8.25 18.73 1.34
N GLN A 163 -8.13 20.00 1.78
CA GLN A 163 -8.31 21.15 0.90
C GLN A 163 -7.20 21.22 -0.15
N ALA A 164 -5.94 21.04 0.24
CA ALA A 164 -4.81 21.03 -0.70
C ALA A 164 -4.93 19.92 -1.77
N CYS A 165 -5.50 18.76 -1.41
CA CYS A 165 -5.83 17.70 -2.38
C CYS A 165 -6.98 18.10 -3.31
N LYS A 166 -8.05 18.69 -2.77
CA LYS A 166 -9.21 19.14 -3.57
C LYS A 166 -8.82 20.24 -4.57
N ASP A 167 -7.98 21.15 -4.14
CA ASP A 167 -7.47 22.25 -4.96
C ASP A 167 -6.40 21.80 -5.96
N GLY A 168 -5.87 20.57 -5.83
CA GLY A 168 -4.91 19.97 -6.75
C GLY A 168 -3.45 20.39 -6.52
N TYR A 169 -3.10 21.00 -5.39
CA TYR A 169 -1.71 21.34 -5.06
C TYR A 169 -0.88 20.14 -4.64
N ILE A 170 -1.52 19.17 -4.00
CA ILE A 170 -0.90 17.89 -3.62
C ILE A 170 -1.78 16.72 -4.07
N TYR A 171 -1.14 15.58 -4.34
CA TYR A 171 -1.82 14.32 -4.60
C TYR A 171 -1.25 13.25 -3.67
N ILE A 172 -2.08 12.73 -2.78
CA ILE A 172 -1.72 11.64 -1.87
C ILE A 172 -2.06 10.33 -2.57
N HIS A 173 -1.01 9.56 -2.91
CA HIS A 173 -1.17 8.27 -3.56
C HIS A 173 -1.78 7.23 -2.61
N ASP A 174 -2.56 6.32 -3.16
CA ASP A 174 -3.07 5.10 -2.51
C ASP A 174 -3.79 5.34 -1.17
N GLN A 175 -4.63 6.38 -1.12
CA GLN A 175 -5.38 6.76 0.09
C GLN A 175 -6.19 5.62 0.71
N SER A 176 -6.59 4.62 -0.09
CA SER A 176 -7.37 3.47 0.35
C SER A 176 -6.59 2.43 1.17
N ALA A 177 -5.25 2.47 1.13
CA ALA A 177 -4.41 1.43 1.73
C ALA A 177 -3.35 1.95 2.70
N ARG A 178 -3.17 3.27 2.81
CA ARG A 178 -2.07 3.90 3.56
C ARG A 178 -2.06 3.63 5.07
N LEU A 179 -3.18 3.24 5.65
CA LEU A 179 -3.28 2.94 7.08
C LEU A 179 -3.16 1.45 7.40
N ASP A 180 -3.20 0.59 6.39
CA ASP A 180 -3.26 -0.85 6.61
C ASP A 180 -1.87 -1.49 6.60
N THR A 181 -0.95 -0.97 5.76
CA THR A 181 0.36 -1.56 5.51
C THR A 181 1.32 -0.59 4.82
N MET A 182 2.53 -1.06 4.50
CA MET A 182 3.53 -0.35 3.70
C MET A 182 3.17 -0.30 2.22
N ASN A 183 3.87 0.57 1.48
CA ASN A 183 3.73 0.71 0.04
C ASN A 183 4.67 -0.24 -0.73
N CYS A 184 5.83 0.24 -1.18
CA CYS A 184 6.80 -0.54 -1.95
C CYS A 184 7.95 -1.03 -1.07
N CYS A 185 8.56 -2.16 -1.45
CA CYS A 185 9.69 -2.72 -0.71
C CYS A 185 10.82 -3.24 -1.61
N LEU A 186 12.01 -3.32 -1.01
CA LEU A 186 13.15 -4.10 -1.43
C LEU A 186 13.23 -5.30 -0.49
N PHE A 187 12.71 -6.44 -0.90
CA PHE A 187 12.54 -7.59 -0.01
C PHE A 187 13.75 -8.51 -0.06
N ASP A 188 14.25 -8.91 1.08
CA ASP A 188 15.39 -9.84 1.18
C ASP A 188 14.94 -11.30 1.07
N VAL A 189 14.63 -11.73 -0.16
CA VAL A 189 14.25 -13.11 -0.45
C VAL A 189 15.39 -14.08 -0.12
N GLY A 190 16.64 -13.67 -0.36
CA GLY A 190 17.81 -14.50 -0.11
C GLY A 190 17.95 -14.86 1.37
N ASN A 191 17.71 -13.88 2.25
CA ASN A 191 17.74 -14.13 3.68
C ASN A 191 16.59 -15.03 4.16
N VAL A 192 15.37 -14.82 3.64
CA VAL A 192 14.20 -15.65 4.00
C VAL A 192 14.36 -17.10 3.54
N LEU A 193 14.90 -17.34 2.34
CA LEU A 193 15.11 -18.69 1.83
C LEU A 193 16.13 -19.49 2.64
N LYS A 194 17.13 -18.80 3.21
CA LYS A 194 18.26 -19.42 3.89
C LYS A 194 17.86 -19.97 5.25
N GLY A 195 18.06 -21.28 5.45
CA GLY A 195 17.74 -21.95 6.69
C GLY A 195 16.27 -22.36 6.87
N GLY A 196 15.39 -21.94 5.96
CA GLY A 196 13.95 -22.19 6.04
C GLY A 196 13.21 -21.13 6.86
N PHE A 197 11.87 -21.15 6.79
CA PHE A 197 10.99 -20.15 7.40
C PHE A 197 9.58 -20.70 7.62
N GLU A 198 8.80 -20.02 8.47
CA GLU A 198 7.38 -20.33 8.66
C GLU A 198 6.50 -19.41 7.79
N MET A 199 5.55 -19.99 7.05
CA MET A 199 4.53 -19.25 6.31
C MET A 199 3.15 -19.89 6.52
N GLY A 200 2.23 -19.10 7.06
CA GLY A 200 0.94 -19.60 7.50
C GLY A 200 1.11 -20.59 8.65
N ASN A 201 0.71 -21.84 8.43
CA ASN A 201 0.84 -22.92 9.42
C ASN A 201 1.85 -24.01 8.97
N VAL A 202 2.74 -23.68 8.04
CA VAL A 202 3.64 -24.65 7.40
C VAL A 202 5.07 -24.14 7.47
N TRP A 203 5.98 -25.02 7.89
CA TRP A 203 7.42 -24.79 7.80
C TRP A 203 7.93 -25.11 6.41
N TYR A 204 8.55 -24.14 5.74
CA TYR A 204 9.26 -24.28 4.48
C TYR A 204 10.73 -24.54 4.74
N ASN A 205 11.23 -25.70 4.34
CA ASN A 205 12.66 -25.99 4.42
C ASN A 205 13.43 -25.19 3.36
N GLU A 206 14.69 -24.89 3.64
CA GLU A 206 15.59 -24.31 2.64
C GLU A 206 15.61 -25.19 1.35
N PRO A 207 15.41 -24.60 0.16
CA PRO A 207 15.44 -25.36 -1.09
C PRO A 207 16.76 -26.09 -1.31
N LYS A 208 16.69 -27.31 -1.86
CA LYS A 208 17.85 -28.14 -2.19
C LYS A 208 18.16 -28.14 -3.69
N THR A 209 17.25 -27.63 -4.52
CA THR A 209 17.36 -27.55 -5.98
C THR A 209 16.84 -26.20 -6.46
N LEU A 210 17.20 -25.84 -7.68
CA LEU A 210 16.81 -24.55 -8.25
C LEU A 210 15.31 -24.50 -8.57
N ASP A 211 14.71 -25.55 -9.06
CA ASP A 211 13.27 -25.64 -9.34
C ASP A 211 12.44 -25.40 -8.07
N THR A 212 12.82 -26.05 -6.96
CA THR A 212 12.20 -25.82 -5.66
C THR A 212 12.43 -24.37 -5.18
N ALA A 213 13.62 -23.78 -5.41
CA ALA A 213 13.89 -22.39 -5.06
C ALA A 213 12.98 -21.42 -5.81
N PHE A 214 12.70 -21.66 -7.09
CA PHE A 214 11.74 -20.88 -7.87
C PHE A 214 10.33 -20.99 -7.32
N ASP A 215 9.87 -22.19 -6.98
CA ASP A 215 8.54 -22.39 -6.43
C ASP A 215 8.35 -21.70 -5.09
N VAL A 216 9.28 -21.88 -4.16
CA VAL A 216 9.25 -21.26 -2.84
C VAL A 216 9.38 -19.74 -2.94
N MET A 217 10.25 -19.21 -3.81
CA MET A 217 10.35 -17.79 -4.10
C MET A 217 9.00 -17.23 -4.59
N GLY A 218 8.34 -17.96 -5.49
CA GLY A 218 7.01 -17.58 -5.97
C GLY A 218 5.98 -17.48 -4.86
N ASP A 219 5.99 -18.42 -3.91
CA ASP A 219 5.08 -18.43 -2.78
C ASP A 219 5.37 -17.27 -1.79
N ILE A 220 6.64 -16.99 -1.50
CA ILE A 220 7.07 -15.82 -0.71
C ILE A 220 6.55 -14.53 -1.35
N VAL A 221 6.78 -14.37 -2.66
CA VAL A 221 6.38 -13.17 -3.41
C VAL A 221 4.87 -12.99 -3.36
N LEU A 222 4.10 -14.04 -3.66
CA LEU A 222 2.63 -13.98 -3.66
C LEU A 222 2.07 -13.67 -2.27
N SER A 223 2.59 -14.32 -1.24
CA SER A 223 2.14 -14.12 0.13
C SER A 223 2.46 -12.71 0.62
N THR A 224 3.69 -12.24 0.43
CA THR A 224 4.13 -10.92 0.91
C THR A 224 3.51 -9.78 0.11
N ALA A 225 3.48 -9.88 -1.22
CA ALA A 225 2.87 -8.87 -2.08
C ALA A 225 1.37 -8.68 -1.81
N ALA A 226 0.68 -9.73 -1.35
CA ALA A 226 -0.71 -9.63 -0.93
C ALA A 226 -0.91 -8.80 0.35
N GLN A 227 0.13 -8.59 1.15
CA GLN A 227 0.10 -7.83 2.40
C GLN A 227 0.58 -6.37 2.25
N GLN A 228 0.88 -5.91 1.04
CA GLN A 228 1.29 -4.54 0.75
C GLN A 228 0.50 -3.98 -0.43
N TYR A 229 0.50 -2.66 -0.63
CA TYR A 229 -0.27 -2.05 -1.73
C TYR A 229 0.58 -1.53 -2.89
N GLY A 230 1.90 -1.49 -2.75
CA GLY A 230 2.83 -1.07 -3.80
C GLY A 230 3.65 -2.21 -4.38
N GLY A 231 4.76 -1.86 -5.05
CA GLY A 231 5.62 -2.80 -5.73
C GLY A 231 6.50 -3.61 -4.80
N PHE A 232 6.65 -4.88 -5.14
CA PHE A 232 7.56 -5.81 -4.48
C PHE A 232 8.80 -6.00 -5.35
N THR A 233 9.98 -5.69 -4.84
CA THR A 233 11.23 -5.86 -5.59
C THR A 233 12.09 -6.95 -4.97
N VAL A 234 12.56 -7.88 -5.82
CA VAL A 234 13.62 -8.85 -5.52
C VAL A 234 14.92 -8.33 -6.12
N PRO A 235 15.82 -7.76 -5.31
CA PRO A 235 17.10 -7.26 -5.80
C PRO A 235 18.05 -8.39 -6.18
N GLU A 236 18.80 -8.23 -7.30
CA GLU A 236 19.89 -9.11 -7.72
C GLU A 236 19.51 -10.61 -7.70
N VAL A 237 18.38 -10.92 -8.35
CA VAL A 237 17.77 -12.27 -8.31
C VAL A 237 18.68 -13.37 -8.88
N ASP A 238 19.56 -13.02 -9.80
CA ASP A 238 20.60 -13.89 -10.35
C ASP A 238 21.54 -14.40 -9.24
N LYS A 239 22.01 -13.51 -8.38
CA LYS A 239 22.86 -13.88 -7.24
C LYS A 239 22.12 -14.67 -6.16
N ILE A 240 20.82 -14.36 -5.93
CA ILE A 240 20.00 -15.09 -4.95
C ILE A 240 19.79 -16.53 -5.37
N LEU A 241 19.54 -16.80 -6.63
CA LEU A 241 19.22 -18.14 -7.14
C LEU A 241 20.46 -18.97 -7.50
N ALA A 242 21.61 -18.36 -7.80
CA ALA A 242 22.82 -19.07 -8.19
C ALA A 242 23.29 -20.16 -7.21
N PRO A 243 23.23 -19.98 -5.87
CA PRO A 243 23.57 -21.08 -4.94
C PRO A 243 22.69 -22.32 -5.09
N TYR A 244 21.42 -22.13 -5.43
CA TYR A 244 20.49 -23.24 -5.67
C TYR A 244 20.71 -23.90 -7.03
N ALA A 245 21.12 -23.14 -8.05
CA ALA A 245 21.59 -23.68 -9.32
C ALA A 245 22.83 -24.55 -9.14
N GLN A 246 23.79 -24.13 -8.29
CA GLN A 246 24.94 -24.94 -7.94
C GLN A 246 24.52 -26.25 -7.23
N LYS A 247 23.57 -26.19 -6.29
CA LYS A 247 23.05 -27.40 -5.62
C LYS A 247 22.41 -28.37 -6.63
N SER A 248 21.61 -27.87 -7.58
CA SER A 248 21.03 -28.68 -8.66
C SER A 248 22.11 -29.29 -9.54
N TYR A 249 23.10 -28.51 -9.94
CA TYR A 249 24.23 -29.00 -10.73
C TYR A 249 24.97 -30.16 -10.04
N ASP A 250 25.34 -29.97 -8.77
CA ASP A 250 26.03 -31.00 -7.99
C ASP A 250 25.18 -32.27 -7.83
N TYR A 251 23.87 -32.10 -7.69
CA TYR A 251 22.91 -33.20 -7.64
C TYR A 251 22.91 -33.97 -8.98
N TYR A 252 22.77 -33.30 -10.12
CA TYR A 252 22.68 -33.93 -11.42
C TYR A 252 24.01 -34.61 -11.88
N VAL A 253 25.15 -34.03 -11.50
CA VAL A 253 26.45 -34.69 -11.75
C VAL A 253 26.51 -36.01 -10.98
N LYS A 254 26.16 -36.02 -9.70
CA LYS A 254 26.14 -37.21 -8.85
C LYS A 254 25.10 -38.23 -9.35
N GLU A 255 23.93 -37.77 -9.74
CA GLU A 255 22.87 -38.62 -10.29
C GLU A 255 23.34 -39.35 -11.56
N PHE A 256 23.92 -38.61 -12.51
CA PHE A 256 24.43 -39.18 -13.76
C PHE A 256 25.52 -40.26 -13.50
N LEU A 257 26.50 -39.92 -12.71
CA LEU A 257 27.61 -40.82 -12.36
C LEU A 257 27.17 -42.07 -11.60
N LYS A 258 26.09 -41.99 -10.80
CA LYS A 258 25.55 -43.12 -10.06
C LYS A 258 25.02 -44.25 -11.00
N TYR A 259 24.54 -43.90 -12.18
CA TYR A 259 23.96 -44.84 -13.14
C TYR A 259 24.86 -45.08 -14.35
N THR A 260 26.10 -44.59 -14.33
CA THR A 260 27.08 -44.72 -15.40
C THR A 260 28.14 -45.75 -15.02
N ASP A 261 28.68 -46.48 -16.01
CA ASP A 261 29.77 -47.43 -15.79
C ASP A 261 31.03 -46.68 -15.28
N ALA A 262 31.55 -47.07 -14.15
CA ALA A 262 32.72 -46.45 -13.54
C ALA A 262 34.00 -46.57 -14.40
N SER A 263 34.04 -47.50 -15.38
CA SER A 263 35.16 -47.68 -16.30
C SER A 263 35.11 -46.71 -17.51
N TRP A 264 34.03 -45.96 -17.70
CA TRP A 264 33.89 -45.07 -18.83
C TRP A 264 34.69 -43.78 -18.66
N GLU A 265 35.78 -43.64 -19.42
CA GLU A 265 36.69 -42.48 -19.36
C GLU A 265 36.04 -41.13 -19.64
N GLY A 266 34.94 -41.07 -20.43
CA GLY A 266 34.19 -39.85 -20.74
C GLY A 266 33.05 -39.53 -19.75
N ALA A 267 32.84 -40.37 -18.71
CA ALA A 267 31.69 -40.26 -17.81
C ALA A 267 31.58 -38.90 -17.12
N GLN A 268 32.71 -38.37 -16.64
CA GLN A 268 32.74 -37.09 -15.92
C GLN A 268 32.36 -35.90 -16.83
N GLU A 269 32.87 -35.87 -18.05
CA GLU A 269 32.59 -34.83 -19.02
C GLU A 269 31.11 -34.80 -19.41
N LYS A 270 30.56 -36.00 -19.65
CA LYS A 270 29.13 -36.17 -19.96
C LYS A 270 28.22 -35.87 -18.77
N ALA A 271 28.65 -36.14 -17.55
CA ALA A 271 27.92 -35.74 -16.35
C ALA A 271 27.82 -34.21 -16.20
N ILE A 272 28.90 -33.49 -16.52
CA ILE A 272 28.93 -32.04 -16.54
C ILE A 272 27.97 -31.48 -17.59
N GLU A 273 28.05 -31.93 -18.84
CA GLU A 273 27.14 -31.52 -19.93
C GLU A 273 25.67 -31.76 -19.52
N TYR A 274 25.37 -32.98 -19.06
CA TYR A 274 24.04 -33.35 -18.60
C TYR A 274 23.53 -32.41 -17.48
N ALA A 275 24.34 -32.16 -16.48
CA ALA A 275 23.98 -31.31 -15.37
C ALA A 275 23.72 -29.86 -15.80
N ILE A 276 24.54 -29.29 -16.68
CA ILE A 276 24.35 -27.95 -17.26
C ILE A 276 23.02 -27.88 -18.00
N ASP A 277 22.71 -28.85 -18.85
CA ASP A 277 21.45 -28.89 -19.60
C ASP A 277 20.23 -28.96 -18.66
N LYS A 278 20.33 -29.76 -17.61
CA LYS A 278 19.28 -29.88 -16.59
C LYS A 278 19.04 -28.56 -15.83
N VAL A 279 20.12 -27.94 -15.37
CA VAL A 279 20.00 -26.65 -14.64
C VAL A 279 19.44 -25.56 -15.56
N ARG A 280 19.85 -25.50 -16.84
CA ARG A 280 19.29 -24.57 -17.81
C ARG A 280 17.78 -24.78 -17.96
N ARG A 281 17.35 -26.04 -18.07
CA ARG A 281 15.93 -26.39 -18.14
C ARG A 281 15.17 -25.96 -16.88
N GLU A 282 15.76 -26.14 -15.70
CA GLU A 282 15.17 -25.64 -14.43
C GLU A 282 15.04 -24.13 -14.44
N CYS A 283 16.04 -23.37 -14.94
CA CYS A 283 15.94 -21.92 -15.12
C CYS A 283 14.76 -21.52 -16.00
N ASP A 284 14.66 -22.10 -17.20
CA ASP A 284 13.62 -21.74 -18.17
C ASP A 284 12.22 -22.07 -17.67
N GLN A 285 12.05 -23.25 -17.06
CA GLN A 285 10.77 -23.65 -16.48
C GLN A 285 10.42 -22.86 -15.22
N GLY A 286 11.41 -22.56 -14.38
CA GLY A 286 11.25 -21.75 -13.18
C GLY A 286 10.78 -20.35 -13.53
N TRP A 287 11.42 -19.67 -14.47
CA TRP A 287 11.00 -18.35 -14.92
C TRP A 287 9.62 -18.35 -15.58
N GLN A 288 9.33 -19.35 -16.40
CA GLN A 288 8.00 -19.52 -16.98
C GLN A 288 6.94 -19.68 -15.87
N GLY A 289 7.22 -20.47 -14.84
CA GLY A 289 6.35 -20.65 -13.68
C GLY A 289 6.12 -19.36 -12.90
N ILE A 290 7.18 -18.58 -12.67
CA ILE A 290 7.10 -17.25 -12.04
C ILE A 290 6.23 -16.30 -12.88
N GLU A 291 6.45 -16.21 -14.19
CA GLU A 291 5.62 -15.38 -15.06
C GLU A 291 4.14 -15.76 -15.01
N TYR A 292 3.82 -17.05 -14.96
CA TYR A 292 2.43 -17.50 -14.80
C TYR A 292 1.84 -17.05 -13.46
N LYS A 293 2.57 -17.26 -12.36
CA LYS A 293 2.13 -16.84 -11.01
C LYS A 293 1.89 -15.33 -10.93
N LEU A 294 2.76 -14.52 -11.54
CA LEU A 294 2.69 -13.06 -11.45
C LEU A 294 1.66 -12.42 -12.40
N ASN A 295 1.24 -13.11 -13.45
CA ASN A 295 0.26 -12.61 -14.42
C ASN A 295 -1.12 -13.27 -14.28
N THR A 296 -1.40 -13.79 -13.09
CA THR A 296 -2.69 -14.37 -12.72
C THR A 296 -3.18 -13.76 -11.42
N VAL A 297 -4.47 -13.41 -11.34
CA VAL A 297 -5.10 -12.99 -10.09
C VAL A 297 -5.24 -14.21 -9.18
N GLY A 298 -4.22 -14.44 -8.37
CA GLY A 298 -4.11 -15.63 -7.52
C GLY A 298 -4.71 -15.47 -6.12
N SER A 299 -5.18 -14.28 -5.74
CA SER A 299 -5.68 -13.98 -4.41
C SER A 299 -7.02 -13.27 -4.40
N SER A 300 -7.67 -13.24 -3.24
CA SER A 300 -8.91 -12.49 -3.00
C SER A 300 -8.72 -10.97 -3.08
N ARG A 301 -7.48 -10.48 -3.10
CA ARG A 301 -7.15 -9.07 -3.27
C ARG A 301 -7.57 -8.54 -4.65
N GLY A 302 -7.57 -9.39 -5.68
CA GLY A 302 -8.12 -9.08 -7.00
C GLY A 302 -7.20 -8.26 -7.91
N ASP A 303 -5.91 -8.13 -7.60
CA ASP A 303 -4.88 -7.54 -8.45
C ASP A 303 -3.76 -8.53 -8.77
N TYR A 304 -3.00 -8.23 -9.82
CA TYR A 304 -1.75 -8.92 -10.11
C TYR A 304 -0.66 -8.46 -9.14
N PRO A 305 0.21 -9.35 -8.65
CA PRO A 305 1.36 -8.96 -7.84
C PRO A 305 2.28 -8.03 -8.64
N PHE A 306 2.47 -6.79 -8.16
CA PHE A 306 3.33 -5.81 -8.80
C PHE A 306 4.79 -6.09 -8.46
N VAL A 307 5.42 -6.99 -9.20
CA VAL A 307 6.76 -7.50 -8.92
C VAL A 307 7.79 -6.94 -9.88
N THR A 308 8.93 -6.55 -9.33
CA THR A 308 10.14 -6.16 -10.05
C THR A 308 11.29 -7.08 -9.62
N VAL A 309 12.13 -7.46 -10.56
CA VAL A 309 13.40 -8.12 -10.28
C VAL A 309 14.54 -7.31 -10.86
N THR A 310 15.70 -7.29 -10.19
CA THR A 310 16.92 -6.73 -10.75
C THR A 310 17.93 -7.84 -11.02
N LEU A 311 18.73 -7.71 -12.06
CA LEU A 311 19.71 -8.71 -12.50
C LEU A 311 20.86 -8.02 -13.30
N GLY A 312 21.86 -8.77 -13.67
CA GLY A 312 22.89 -8.39 -14.63
C GLY A 312 24.29 -8.28 -14.08
N LEU A 313 24.45 -8.06 -12.76
CA LEU A 313 25.78 -7.93 -12.16
C LEU A 313 26.42 -9.27 -11.75
N GLY A 314 25.72 -10.36 -11.93
CA GLY A 314 26.25 -11.70 -11.72
C GLY A 314 27.23 -12.10 -12.82
N THR A 315 28.42 -12.62 -12.45
CA THR A 315 29.50 -12.98 -13.39
C THR A 315 29.84 -14.47 -13.39
N SER A 316 29.35 -15.24 -12.42
CA SER A 316 29.50 -16.69 -12.40
C SER A 316 28.62 -17.35 -13.48
N MET A 317 28.97 -18.57 -13.87
CA MET A 317 28.22 -19.33 -14.87
C MET A 317 26.72 -19.41 -14.59
N PHE A 318 26.35 -19.69 -13.34
CA PHE A 318 24.92 -19.83 -12.98
C PHE A 318 24.22 -18.48 -12.84
N GLU A 319 24.87 -17.45 -12.35
CA GLU A 319 24.29 -16.09 -12.31
C GLU A 319 23.96 -15.61 -13.72
N LYS A 320 24.89 -15.79 -14.67
CA LYS A 320 24.68 -15.45 -16.09
C LYS A 320 23.56 -16.30 -16.69
N MET A 321 23.56 -17.61 -16.44
CA MET A 321 22.52 -18.53 -16.94
C MET A 321 21.13 -18.12 -16.46
N ILE A 322 20.96 -17.77 -15.19
CA ILE A 322 19.69 -17.32 -14.60
C ILE A 322 19.23 -16.01 -15.26
N SER A 323 20.15 -15.05 -15.45
CA SER A 323 19.85 -13.77 -16.09
C SER A 323 19.43 -13.93 -17.56
N ILE A 324 20.21 -14.69 -18.34
CA ILE A 324 19.92 -14.95 -19.77
C ILE A 324 18.59 -15.70 -19.92
N SER A 325 18.35 -16.73 -19.09
CA SER A 325 17.09 -17.48 -19.12
C SER A 325 15.87 -16.60 -18.85
N LEU A 326 15.92 -15.71 -17.85
CA LEU A 326 14.81 -14.76 -17.62
C LEU A 326 14.55 -13.88 -18.84
N LEU A 327 15.61 -13.29 -19.39
CA LEU A 327 15.52 -12.39 -20.55
C LEU A 327 14.95 -13.10 -21.78
N GLU A 328 15.36 -14.34 -22.02
CA GLU A 328 14.85 -15.16 -23.13
C GLU A 328 13.39 -15.59 -22.92
N VAL A 329 13.03 -16.05 -21.72
CA VAL A 329 11.65 -16.44 -21.38
C VAL A 329 10.72 -15.24 -21.53
N HIS A 330 11.11 -14.08 -21.00
CA HIS A 330 10.34 -12.84 -21.08
C HIS A 330 10.19 -12.36 -22.54
N LYS A 331 11.29 -12.36 -23.30
CA LYS A 331 11.30 -12.02 -24.73
C LYS A 331 10.34 -12.90 -25.55
N ASN A 332 10.30 -14.18 -25.25
CA ASN A 332 9.44 -15.14 -25.94
C ASN A 332 7.98 -15.02 -25.56
N GLY A 333 7.68 -14.43 -24.40
CA GLY A 333 6.32 -14.28 -23.88
C GLY A 333 5.63 -15.61 -23.55
N GLN A 334 4.38 -15.52 -23.07
CA GLN A 334 3.58 -16.66 -22.62
C GLN A 334 2.33 -16.86 -23.47
N GLY A 335 1.85 -18.10 -23.56
CA GLY A 335 0.65 -18.45 -24.30
C GLY A 335 0.77 -19.72 -25.14
N LYS A 336 -0.24 -19.99 -25.96
CA LYS A 336 -0.28 -21.14 -26.86
C LYS A 336 0.80 -21.00 -27.93
N LYS A 337 1.35 -22.14 -28.39
CA LYS A 337 2.30 -22.18 -29.52
C LYS A 337 1.74 -21.39 -30.72
N GLY A 338 2.53 -20.47 -31.25
CA GLY A 338 2.14 -19.55 -32.32
C GLY A 338 1.28 -18.33 -31.91
N HIS A 339 0.91 -18.21 -30.63
CA HIS A 339 0.11 -17.11 -30.09
C HIS A 339 0.65 -16.62 -28.76
N LYS A 340 1.97 -16.64 -28.58
CA LYS A 340 2.62 -16.10 -27.39
C LYS A 340 2.52 -14.58 -27.38
N LYS A 341 2.32 -14.02 -26.19
CA LYS A 341 2.23 -12.56 -25.95
C LYS A 341 3.19 -12.16 -24.84
N PRO A 342 3.75 -10.95 -24.90
CA PRO A 342 4.49 -10.40 -23.77
C PRO A 342 3.62 -10.39 -22.50
N VAL A 343 4.23 -10.65 -21.36
CA VAL A 343 3.59 -10.59 -20.05
C VAL A 343 3.96 -9.28 -19.33
N LEU A 344 3.15 -8.90 -18.35
CA LEU A 344 3.34 -7.64 -17.64
C LEU A 344 4.40 -7.74 -16.53
N PHE A 345 4.44 -8.90 -15.85
CA PHE A 345 5.30 -9.15 -14.70
C PHE A 345 6.14 -10.43 -14.86
N PRO A 346 7.34 -10.46 -14.26
CA PRO A 346 7.96 -9.37 -13.48
C PRO A 346 8.38 -8.21 -14.37
N LYS A 347 8.41 -7.00 -13.82
CA LYS A 347 9.18 -5.91 -14.41
C LYS A 347 10.65 -6.20 -14.19
N ILE A 348 11.47 -5.99 -15.22
CA ILE A 348 12.89 -6.33 -15.18
C ILE A 348 13.71 -5.05 -15.20
N VAL A 349 14.70 -4.94 -14.32
CA VAL A 349 15.70 -3.88 -14.35
C VAL A 349 17.08 -4.50 -14.52
N PHE A 350 17.75 -4.12 -15.59
CA PHE A 350 19.12 -4.51 -15.90
C PHE A 350 20.10 -3.55 -15.25
N LEU A 351 20.99 -4.08 -14.42
CA LEU A 351 22.03 -3.33 -13.74
C LEU A 351 23.28 -3.34 -14.62
N TYR A 352 23.50 -2.27 -15.38
CA TYR A 352 24.58 -2.16 -16.33
C TYR A 352 25.87 -1.62 -15.71
N ASP A 353 26.95 -2.37 -15.79
CA ASP A 353 28.32 -1.91 -15.48
C ASP A 353 29.22 -2.09 -16.71
N LYS A 354 29.77 -0.98 -17.22
CA LYS A 354 30.64 -0.99 -18.41
C LYS A 354 31.84 -1.94 -18.28
N ALA A 355 32.34 -2.15 -17.06
CA ALA A 355 33.50 -3.01 -16.83
C ALA A 355 33.24 -4.49 -17.08
N ILE A 356 31.98 -4.95 -16.92
CA ILE A 356 31.59 -6.35 -17.07
C ILE A 356 30.70 -6.63 -18.29
N HIS A 357 30.05 -5.59 -18.82
CA HIS A 357 29.11 -5.70 -19.94
C HIS A 357 29.63 -5.04 -21.24
N GLY A 358 30.73 -4.29 -21.18
CA GLY A 358 31.34 -3.69 -22.37
C GLY A 358 31.98 -4.76 -23.25
N GLU A 359 32.50 -4.33 -24.42
CA GLU A 359 33.18 -5.17 -25.39
C GLU A 359 34.29 -6.02 -24.73
N GLY A 360 34.21 -7.35 -24.89
CA GLY A 360 35.10 -8.32 -24.24
C GLY A 360 34.88 -8.50 -22.73
N GLY A 361 33.82 -7.94 -22.16
CA GLY A 361 33.47 -8.08 -20.74
C GLY A 361 32.98 -9.47 -20.39
N ILE A 362 33.16 -9.88 -19.12
CA ILE A 362 32.83 -11.23 -18.65
C ILE A 362 31.33 -11.57 -18.75
N ALA A 363 30.45 -10.57 -18.78
CA ALA A 363 29.01 -10.70 -18.90
C ALA A 363 28.44 -9.93 -20.13
N GLU A 364 29.23 -9.78 -21.20
CA GLU A 364 28.79 -9.20 -22.46
C GLU A 364 27.61 -9.99 -23.05
N ASP A 365 27.63 -11.33 -22.96
CA ASP A 365 26.55 -12.22 -23.36
C ASP A 365 25.22 -11.95 -22.66
N VAL A 366 25.26 -11.58 -21.39
CA VAL A 366 24.07 -11.18 -20.61
C VAL A 366 23.52 -9.85 -21.11
N PHE A 367 24.41 -8.90 -21.42
CA PHE A 367 24.04 -7.60 -21.99
C PHE A 367 23.39 -7.74 -23.37
N GLU A 368 23.96 -8.57 -24.24
CA GLU A 368 23.38 -8.87 -25.56
C GLU A 368 21.97 -9.49 -25.44
N ALA A 369 21.79 -10.44 -24.52
CA ALA A 369 20.48 -11.01 -24.23
C ALA A 369 19.48 -9.93 -23.74
N GLY A 370 19.94 -8.99 -22.94
CA GLY A 370 19.17 -7.83 -22.49
C GLY A 370 18.74 -6.91 -23.64
N LEU A 371 19.64 -6.61 -24.56
CA LEU A 371 19.36 -5.80 -25.76
C LEU A 371 18.33 -6.52 -26.68
N ASP A 372 18.51 -7.81 -26.90
CA ASP A 372 17.58 -8.58 -27.72
C ASP A 372 16.17 -8.65 -27.06
N CYS A 373 16.11 -8.80 -25.75
CA CYS A 373 14.85 -8.73 -25.01
C CYS A 373 14.20 -7.35 -25.15
N SER A 374 14.95 -6.25 -24.94
CA SER A 374 14.45 -4.87 -25.09
C SER A 374 13.91 -4.58 -26.48
N SER A 375 14.53 -5.15 -27.51
CA SER A 375 14.11 -4.95 -28.91
C SER A 375 12.68 -5.47 -29.20
N LYS A 376 12.17 -6.38 -28.38
CA LYS A 376 10.87 -7.06 -28.57
C LYS A 376 9.81 -6.73 -27.53
N THR A 377 10.22 -6.43 -26.30
CA THR A 377 9.30 -6.30 -25.17
C THR A 377 9.34 -4.94 -24.46
N MET A 378 10.28 -4.07 -24.80
CA MET A 378 10.60 -2.82 -24.09
C MET A 378 11.14 -3.05 -22.67
N TYR A 379 11.39 -4.27 -22.23
CA TYR A 379 12.11 -4.62 -21.01
C TYR A 379 13.42 -5.30 -21.38
N PRO A 380 14.44 -5.23 -20.52
CA PRO A 380 14.49 -4.57 -19.20
C PRO A 380 14.58 -3.03 -19.25
N ASP A 381 14.19 -2.36 -18.15
CA ASP A 381 14.65 -1.00 -17.87
C ASP A 381 16.15 -1.04 -17.54
N TRP A 382 16.88 0.01 -17.91
CA TRP A 382 18.34 0.05 -17.78
C TRP A 382 18.76 0.98 -16.65
N LEU A 383 19.60 0.49 -15.72
CA LEU A 383 20.21 1.27 -14.65
C LEU A 383 21.72 1.18 -14.72
N SER A 384 22.39 2.32 -15.02
CA SER A 384 23.84 2.36 -15.15
C SER A 384 24.54 2.44 -13.79
N MET A 385 25.44 1.49 -13.55
CA MET A 385 26.37 1.48 -12.41
C MET A 385 27.67 2.22 -12.73
N SER A 386 27.92 2.54 -14.00
CA SER A 386 29.13 3.23 -14.48
C SER A 386 28.92 4.73 -14.69
N GLY A 387 27.70 5.23 -14.46
CA GLY A 387 27.36 6.65 -14.62
C GLY A 387 27.80 7.53 -13.45
N GLU A 388 27.26 8.74 -13.45
CA GLU A 388 27.35 9.70 -12.35
C GLU A 388 26.07 9.61 -11.50
N GLY A 389 26.18 10.03 -10.24
CA GLY A 389 25.07 10.03 -9.29
C GLY A 389 25.22 9.00 -8.18
N TYR A 390 24.42 9.17 -7.13
CA TYR A 390 24.65 8.47 -5.87
C TYR A 390 24.55 6.93 -5.97
N ILE A 391 23.72 6.38 -6.86
CA ILE A 391 23.62 4.91 -7.06
C ILE A 391 24.94 4.35 -7.60
N ALA A 392 25.53 5.00 -8.62
CA ALA A 392 26.82 4.61 -9.18
C ALA A 392 27.97 4.81 -8.18
N GLU A 393 27.93 5.88 -7.39
CA GLU A 393 28.91 6.16 -6.33
C GLU A 393 28.84 5.10 -5.22
N MET A 394 27.64 4.74 -4.78
CA MET A 394 27.43 3.67 -3.80
C MET A 394 27.95 2.33 -4.33
N TYR A 395 27.66 2.00 -5.60
CA TYR A 395 28.17 0.78 -6.22
C TYR A 395 29.71 0.80 -6.35
N LYS A 396 30.32 1.92 -6.76
CA LYS A 396 31.78 2.05 -6.82
C LYS A 396 32.42 1.77 -5.47
N LYS A 397 31.85 2.32 -4.39
CA LYS A 397 32.38 2.21 -3.03
C LYS A 397 32.18 0.85 -2.40
N TYR A 398 30.96 0.29 -2.49
CA TYR A 398 30.56 -0.89 -1.72
C TYR A 398 30.42 -2.16 -2.58
N LYS A 399 30.45 -2.04 -3.92
CA LYS A 399 30.15 -3.14 -4.86
C LYS A 399 28.77 -3.81 -4.62
N ARG A 400 27.85 -3.05 -4.05
CA ARG A 400 26.45 -3.42 -3.79
C ARG A 400 25.53 -2.34 -4.33
N VAL A 401 24.31 -2.70 -4.68
CA VAL A 401 23.36 -1.83 -5.36
C VAL A 401 22.19 -1.47 -4.45
N ILE A 402 21.83 -0.19 -4.43
CA ILE A 402 20.50 0.24 -3.98
C ILE A 402 19.57 0.06 -5.18
N SER A 403 18.87 -1.06 -5.22
CA SER A 403 17.93 -1.37 -6.29
C SER A 403 16.74 -0.41 -6.31
N PRO A 404 16.14 -0.13 -7.49
CA PRO A 404 14.90 0.62 -7.56
C PRO A 404 13.75 -0.22 -7.00
N MET A 405 12.79 0.45 -6.34
CA MET A 405 11.53 -0.17 -6.01
C MET A 405 10.65 -0.36 -7.25
N GLY A 406 9.55 -1.06 -7.13
CA GLY A 406 8.61 -1.34 -8.22
C GLY A 406 8.17 -0.12 -9.03
N CYS A 407 8.04 1.03 -8.37
CA CYS A 407 7.73 2.33 -8.97
C CYS A 407 8.95 3.09 -9.53
N ARG A 408 10.13 2.49 -9.55
CA ARG A 408 11.44 3.10 -9.89
C ARG A 408 11.92 4.18 -8.93
N ALA A 409 11.31 4.31 -7.75
CA ALA A 409 11.83 5.13 -6.68
C ALA A 409 13.06 4.46 -6.05
N PHE A 410 14.04 5.27 -5.70
CA PHE A 410 15.23 4.85 -4.96
C PHE A 410 15.11 5.34 -3.52
N LEU A 411 15.46 4.47 -2.57
CA LEU A 411 15.59 4.88 -1.19
C LEU A 411 16.92 5.60 -0.99
N SER A 412 16.91 6.69 -0.22
CA SER A 412 18.15 7.36 0.20
C SER A 412 19.03 6.38 1.00
N PRO A 413 20.36 6.55 1.00
CA PRO A 413 21.23 5.75 1.84
C PRO A 413 20.77 5.77 3.30
N TRP A 414 20.83 4.62 3.95
CA TRP A 414 20.59 4.46 5.38
C TRP A 414 21.64 3.56 5.96
N TYR A 415 22.40 4.07 6.91
CA TYR A 415 23.52 3.37 7.52
C TYR A 415 23.06 2.64 8.80
N GLU A 416 23.62 1.46 9.07
CA GLU A 416 23.16 0.59 10.15
C GLU A 416 23.21 1.27 11.51
N ARG A 417 24.27 2.05 11.80
CA ARG A 417 24.49 2.73 13.08
C ARG A 417 24.13 4.22 13.04
N GLY A 418 24.40 4.89 11.97
CA GLY A 418 24.28 6.34 11.86
C GLY A 418 23.01 6.85 11.20
N GLY A 419 22.17 5.98 10.65
CA GLY A 419 20.94 6.38 9.97
C GLY A 419 21.23 7.10 8.66
N MET A 420 20.81 8.36 8.53
CA MET A 420 21.01 9.15 7.29
C MET A 420 22.48 9.45 6.98
N ASN A 421 23.35 9.47 7.97
CA ASN A 421 24.78 9.71 7.81
C ASN A 421 25.58 8.63 8.52
N PRO A 422 26.69 8.14 7.96
CA PRO A 422 27.51 7.16 8.62
C PRO A 422 28.17 7.74 9.88
N VAL A 423 28.26 6.94 10.94
CA VAL A 423 28.98 7.31 12.18
C VAL A 423 30.51 7.31 11.95
N ASP A 424 30.98 6.37 11.17
CA ASP A 424 32.39 6.19 10.78
C ASP A 424 32.51 5.45 9.43
N GLU A 425 33.73 5.24 8.95
CA GLU A 425 34.00 4.54 7.68
C GLU A 425 33.58 3.05 7.65
N LYS A 426 33.36 2.46 8.82
CA LYS A 426 32.91 1.06 8.97
C LYS A 426 31.39 0.94 9.07
N ASP A 427 30.68 2.06 9.05
CA ASP A 427 29.22 2.05 9.07
C ASP A 427 28.71 1.78 7.67
N GLU A 428 28.13 0.60 7.44
CA GLU A 428 27.68 0.17 6.13
C GLU A 428 26.22 0.59 5.87
N PRO A 429 25.90 0.93 4.62
CA PRO A 429 24.52 1.20 4.24
C PRO A 429 23.71 -0.09 4.12
N VAL A 430 22.44 0.00 4.46
CA VAL A 430 21.44 -1.07 4.28
C VAL A 430 20.95 -1.04 2.83
N PHE A 431 21.27 -2.08 2.06
CA PHE A 431 20.95 -2.16 0.63
C PHE A 431 19.60 -2.85 0.36
N VAL A 432 19.18 -3.78 1.20
CA VAL A 432 18.00 -4.61 1.03
C VAL A 432 17.21 -4.71 2.34
N GLY A 433 15.99 -5.20 2.28
CA GLY A 433 15.13 -5.29 3.46
C GLY A 433 14.53 -3.95 3.88
N ARG A 434 14.36 -3.02 2.94
CA ARG A 434 13.82 -1.67 3.18
C ARG A 434 12.52 -1.45 2.41
N PHE A 435 11.71 -0.50 2.89
CA PHE A 435 10.42 -0.18 2.29
C PHE A 435 10.07 1.31 2.47
N ASN A 436 9.03 1.78 1.78
CA ASN A 436 8.46 3.10 2.00
C ASN A 436 7.03 3.03 2.52
N ILE A 437 6.59 4.10 3.17
CA ILE A 437 5.26 4.23 3.77
C ILE A 437 4.27 5.00 2.89
N GLY A 438 4.64 5.29 1.66
CA GLY A 438 3.78 5.93 0.66
C GLY A 438 4.39 7.17 0.03
N ALA A 439 3.75 7.63 -1.04
CA ALA A 439 4.17 8.79 -1.80
C ALA A 439 3.11 9.90 -1.75
N VAL A 440 3.58 11.14 -1.85
CA VAL A 440 2.76 12.34 -2.05
C VAL A 440 3.40 13.17 -3.14
N SER A 441 2.65 13.51 -4.18
CA SER A 441 3.11 14.36 -5.27
C SER A 441 2.74 15.82 -5.05
N LEU A 442 3.65 16.73 -5.43
CA LEU A 442 3.45 18.18 -5.47
C LEU A 442 3.18 18.63 -6.90
N HIS A 443 2.23 19.54 -7.08
CA HIS A 443 1.94 20.16 -8.37
C HIS A 443 2.69 21.50 -8.48
N LEU A 444 3.98 21.46 -8.79
CA LEU A 444 4.84 22.65 -8.84
C LEU A 444 4.32 23.78 -9.75
N PRO A 445 3.81 23.53 -10.97
CA PRO A 445 3.19 24.58 -11.80
C PRO A 445 2.04 25.30 -11.09
N MET A 446 1.17 24.60 -10.37
CA MET A 446 0.07 25.23 -9.63
C MET A 446 0.58 26.03 -8.43
N ILE A 447 1.60 25.55 -7.74
CA ILE A 447 2.26 26.26 -6.63
C ILE A 447 2.87 27.57 -7.14
N LEU A 448 3.53 27.54 -8.30
CA LEU A 448 4.06 28.73 -8.95
C LEU A 448 2.94 29.71 -9.37
N ALA A 449 1.86 29.21 -9.94
CA ALA A 449 0.72 30.04 -10.30
C ALA A 449 0.11 30.73 -9.07
N LYS A 450 -0.03 30.00 -7.96
CA LYS A 450 -0.50 30.55 -6.67
C LYS A 450 0.43 31.63 -6.11
N SER A 451 1.73 31.40 -6.12
CA SER A 451 2.77 32.38 -5.72
C SER A 451 2.59 33.70 -6.49
N ARG A 452 2.43 33.62 -7.82
CA ARG A 452 2.22 34.80 -8.66
C ARG A 452 0.90 35.50 -8.39
N GLN A 453 -0.19 34.73 -8.22
CA GLN A 453 -1.53 35.27 -7.95
C GLN A 453 -1.60 36.00 -6.60
N GLU A 454 -0.92 35.45 -5.59
CA GLU A 454 -0.91 36.01 -4.23
C GLU A 454 0.23 37.03 -4.01
N ASN A 455 1.08 37.26 -5.01
CA ASN A 455 2.27 38.09 -4.96
C ASN A 455 3.18 37.72 -3.76
N ARG A 456 3.40 36.40 -3.59
CA ARG A 456 4.26 35.81 -2.55
C ARG A 456 5.45 35.13 -3.18
N ASP A 457 6.52 34.99 -2.39
CA ASP A 457 7.69 34.20 -2.82
C ASP A 457 7.32 32.75 -3.10
N PHE A 458 7.89 32.19 -4.18
CA PHE A 458 7.61 30.81 -4.59
C PHE A 458 8.02 29.78 -3.52
N PHE A 459 9.18 30.00 -2.89
CA PHE A 459 9.69 29.06 -1.89
C PHE A 459 8.87 29.11 -0.60
N GLU A 460 8.35 30.28 -0.21
CA GLU A 460 7.39 30.33 0.92
C GLU A 460 6.13 29.51 0.68
N VAL A 461 5.56 29.59 -0.54
CA VAL A 461 4.38 28.82 -0.90
C VAL A 461 4.70 27.34 -1.00
N LEU A 462 5.86 26.99 -1.55
CA LEU A 462 6.36 25.61 -1.64
C LEU A 462 6.57 25.01 -0.24
N ASP A 463 7.23 25.73 0.66
CA ASP A 463 7.53 25.29 2.03
C ASP A 463 6.26 25.02 2.83
N TYR A 464 5.20 25.80 2.61
CA TYR A 464 3.90 25.52 3.22
C TYR A 464 3.38 24.12 2.84
N TYR A 465 3.42 23.74 1.56
CA TYR A 465 2.96 22.41 1.13
C TYR A 465 3.93 21.30 1.52
N LEU A 466 5.23 21.55 1.51
CA LEU A 466 6.23 20.59 2.00
C LEU A 466 6.03 20.30 3.49
N GLU A 467 5.78 21.31 4.30
CA GLU A 467 5.51 21.13 5.73
C GLU A 467 4.19 20.39 5.99
N LEU A 468 3.17 20.63 5.16
CA LEU A 468 1.92 19.87 5.20
C LEU A 468 2.17 18.37 4.94
N ILE A 469 2.96 18.06 3.91
CA ILE A 469 3.33 16.70 3.53
C ILE A 469 4.21 16.06 4.62
N ARG A 470 5.17 16.80 5.18
CA ARG A 470 6.04 16.31 6.27
C ARG A 470 5.21 15.87 7.48
N LYS A 471 4.26 16.70 7.92
CA LYS A 471 3.36 16.37 9.04
C LYS A 471 2.49 15.15 8.73
N LEU A 472 2.00 15.02 7.51
CA LEU A 472 1.25 13.85 7.06
C LEU A 472 2.09 12.56 7.14
N HIS A 473 3.34 12.61 6.66
CA HIS A 473 4.23 11.45 6.70
C HIS A 473 4.62 11.06 8.14
N ILE A 474 4.90 12.03 9.01
CA ILE A 474 5.17 11.76 10.44
C ILE A 474 3.98 11.06 11.08
N ARG A 475 2.76 11.58 10.88
CA ARG A 475 1.55 10.95 11.42
C ARG A 475 1.30 9.56 10.84
N THR A 476 1.59 9.34 9.56
CA THR A 476 1.52 8.01 8.94
C THR A 476 2.55 7.06 9.56
N TYR A 477 3.79 7.51 9.77
CA TYR A 477 4.83 6.74 10.44
C TYR A 477 4.44 6.34 11.87
N GLU A 478 3.94 7.28 12.65
CA GLU A 478 3.48 7.00 14.02
C GLU A 478 2.33 6.00 14.04
N TYR A 479 1.36 6.16 13.13
CA TYR A 479 0.22 5.25 13.02
C TYR A 479 0.65 3.84 12.61
N LEU A 480 1.44 3.71 11.54
CA LEU A 480 1.92 2.41 11.07
C LEU A 480 2.80 1.73 12.11
N GLY A 481 3.59 2.50 12.88
CA GLY A 481 4.43 1.97 13.94
C GLY A 481 3.68 1.23 15.06
N GLU A 482 2.38 1.47 15.19
CA GLU A 482 1.51 0.78 16.15
C GLU A 482 0.98 -0.57 15.62
N LEU A 483 1.10 -0.84 14.32
CA LEU A 483 0.72 -2.13 13.73
C LEU A 483 1.58 -3.27 14.29
N ARG A 484 1.05 -4.49 14.23
CA ARG A 484 1.75 -5.69 14.70
C ARG A 484 2.50 -6.36 13.55
N ALA A 485 3.57 -7.07 13.87
CA ALA A 485 4.35 -7.86 12.89
C ALA A 485 3.49 -8.93 12.18
N SER A 486 2.40 -9.36 12.81
CA SER A 486 1.40 -10.25 12.21
C SER A 486 0.72 -9.72 10.93
N THR A 487 0.85 -8.44 10.63
CA THR A 487 0.33 -7.87 9.36
C THR A 487 1.10 -8.33 8.13
N ASN A 488 2.38 -8.68 8.29
CA ASN A 488 3.19 -9.30 7.23
C ASN A 488 4.34 -10.12 7.87
N PRO A 489 4.07 -11.38 8.30
CA PRO A 489 5.05 -12.18 9.03
C PRO A 489 6.36 -12.41 8.28
N LEU A 490 6.31 -12.73 6.97
CA LEU A 490 7.51 -12.94 6.16
C LEU A 490 8.43 -11.71 6.14
N ALA A 491 7.85 -10.52 6.11
CA ALA A 491 8.59 -9.28 6.11
C ALA A 491 9.21 -8.97 7.49
N TYR A 492 8.43 -9.10 8.56
CA TYR A 492 8.81 -8.62 9.88
C TYR A 492 9.39 -9.71 10.80
N CYS A 493 8.95 -10.98 10.64
CA CYS A 493 9.34 -12.06 11.53
C CYS A 493 10.37 -13.02 10.92
N GLU A 494 10.39 -13.17 9.58
CA GLU A 494 11.24 -14.14 8.89
C GLU A 494 12.43 -13.48 8.15
N GLY A 495 12.74 -12.23 8.47
CA GLY A 495 13.94 -11.54 7.99
C GLY A 495 13.85 -10.94 6.58
N GLY A 496 12.64 -10.79 6.03
CA GLY A 496 12.42 -10.09 4.76
C GLY A 496 12.77 -8.60 4.84
N PHE A 497 12.66 -7.99 6.05
CA PHE A 497 13.05 -6.61 6.30
C PHE A 497 14.17 -6.47 7.30
N TYR A 498 15.01 -5.47 7.08
CA TYR A 498 16.09 -5.07 7.95
C TYR A 498 15.56 -4.60 9.31
N GLY A 499 16.23 -5.00 10.39
CA GLY A 499 15.86 -4.67 11.76
C GLY A 499 14.94 -5.70 12.43
N GLY A 500 14.53 -6.77 11.70
CA GLY A 500 13.92 -7.98 12.26
C GLY A 500 14.99 -9.03 12.69
N PRO A 501 14.54 -10.24 13.07
CA PRO A 501 13.15 -10.66 13.18
C PRO A 501 12.43 -10.12 14.42
N LEU A 502 11.17 -9.76 14.25
CA LEU A 502 10.25 -9.42 15.33
C LEU A 502 9.42 -10.66 15.72
N LYS A 503 8.88 -10.67 16.94
CA LYS A 503 7.84 -11.63 17.30
C LYS A 503 6.50 -11.21 16.67
N ILE A 504 5.63 -12.17 16.39
CA ILE A 504 4.35 -11.97 15.69
C ILE A 504 3.45 -10.88 16.30
N HIS A 505 3.54 -10.68 17.62
CA HIS A 505 2.76 -9.69 18.36
C HIS A 505 3.49 -8.37 18.65
N ASP A 506 4.75 -8.25 18.24
CA ASP A 506 5.51 -7.02 18.43
C ASP A 506 5.00 -5.91 17.50
N LYS A 507 5.15 -4.65 17.94
CA LYS A 507 4.90 -3.49 17.08
C LYS A 507 6.00 -3.37 16.03
N ILE A 508 5.65 -2.94 14.82
CA ILE A 508 6.63 -2.82 13.72
C ILE A 508 7.51 -1.57 13.79
N LYS A 509 7.26 -0.67 14.75
CA LYS A 509 8.01 0.59 14.89
C LYS A 509 9.54 0.45 14.87
N PRO A 510 10.17 -0.59 15.47
CA PRO A 510 11.63 -0.76 15.39
C PRO A 510 12.17 -1.01 13.98
N VAL A 511 11.34 -1.48 13.06
CA VAL A 511 11.69 -1.77 11.65
C VAL A 511 11.42 -0.58 10.73
N LEU A 512 10.60 0.38 11.18
CA LEU A 512 10.35 1.65 10.47
C LEU A 512 11.55 2.61 10.67
N LYS A 513 12.61 2.40 9.89
CA LYS A 513 13.84 3.21 9.96
C LYS A 513 14.08 3.95 8.65
#